data_3556ab16b7d732cfe25ab927d230ef81
#
_entry.id   3556ab16b7d732cfe25ab927d230ef81
#
_cell.length_a   1.000
_cell.length_b   1.000
_cell.length_c   1.000
_cell.angle_alpha   90.00
_cell.angle_beta   90.00
_cell.angle_gamma   90.00
#
_symmetry.space_group_name_H-M   'P 1'
#
loop_
_entity.id
_entity.type
_entity.pdbx_description
1 polymer ?
#
loop_
_entity_poly.entity_id
_entity_poly.type
_entity_poly.pdbx_seq_one_letter_code
_entity_poly.pdbx_strand_id
1 'polypeptide(L)'
;MMSLLVVAAIVAAVALGYKTKINIGLFAIAFAYLLGCFGMGLSPSEVIGMWPLKIFFVIFSVCLFYSFATVNGTLEKLAEHLIYHCRKMPQLLPFAVFFTATVIAAMGAGYYTVLAFMAPITLLLCQRTGMSLIVGGMAVNYGALSGANFMSSQSGIIFRGLMTNAGISDNDAFINATGIFLSTLVIPLLVIGAFVFLTREGRAMKASVFEASAPATLNREQKITLGLTLAMMAIVLAAPIAHILLPANGTIAFINSKMDIGLIASIFSVIALLLKLGDERKAMASVPWGTLIMICGVGMLISVAIKAGTIDVLASWIGGSIPPILVPVVFGVVAAVSYTHLTLPTICSV
;
A
#
# COMPACT_ATOMS: atom_id res chain seq x y z
N MET A 1 -23.77 -23.06 -12.83
CA MET A 1 -24.08 -23.33 -11.39
C MET A 1 -22.86 -23.09 -10.51
N MET A 2 -21.68 -23.65 -10.85
CA MET A 2 -20.44 -23.47 -10.06
C MET A 2 -20.02 -21.99 -9.93
N SER A 3 -20.04 -21.21 -11.03
CA SER A 3 -19.70 -19.79 -11.00
C SER A 3 -20.58 -18.97 -10.05
N LEU A 4 -21.88 -19.29 -9.95
CA LEU A 4 -22.79 -18.63 -9.02
C LEU A 4 -22.44 -18.96 -7.55
N LEU A 5 -22.07 -20.21 -7.27
CA LEU A 5 -21.64 -20.63 -5.93
C LEU A 5 -20.34 -19.94 -5.52
N VAL A 6 -19.40 -19.79 -6.45
CA VAL A 6 -18.13 -19.08 -6.20
C VAL A 6 -18.38 -17.59 -5.92
N VAL A 7 -19.23 -16.94 -6.71
CA VAL A 7 -19.60 -15.51 -6.46
C VAL A 7 -20.30 -15.40 -5.11
N ALA A 8 -21.24 -16.30 -4.80
CA ALA A 8 -21.90 -16.30 -3.49
C ALA A 8 -20.93 -16.51 -2.33
N ALA A 9 -19.90 -17.35 -2.49
CA ALA A 9 -18.85 -17.57 -1.49
C ALA A 9 -17.98 -16.33 -1.29
N ILE A 10 -17.62 -15.61 -2.36
CA ILE A 10 -16.88 -14.34 -2.26
C ILE A 10 -17.70 -13.31 -1.47
N VAL A 11 -18.98 -13.15 -1.82
CA VAL A 11 -19.89 -12.22 -1.11
C VAL A 11 -20.07 -12.66 0.34
N ALA A 12 -20.23 -13.97 0.59
CA ALA A 12 -20.37 -14.50 1.94
C ALA A 12 -19.10 -14.29 2.78
N ALA A 13 -17.90 -14.47 2.21
CA ALA A 13 -16.63 -14.24 2.90
C ALA A 13 -16.54 -12.77 3.37
N VAL A 14 -16.89 -11.83 2.50
CA VAL A 14 -16.90 -10.39 2.82
C VAL A 14 -17.97 -10.08 3.88
N ALA A 15 -19.18 -10.57 3.72
CA ALA A 15 -20.29 -10.32 4.64
C ALA A 15 -20.02 -10.91 6.04
N LEU A 16 -19.49 -12.14 6.11
CA LEU A 16 -19.11 -12.78 7.36
C LEU A 16 -17.94 -12.05 8.03
N GLY A 17 -16.90 -11.70 7.28
CA GLY A 17 -15.77 -10.93 7.82
C GLY A 17 -16.23 -9.60 8.41
N TYR A 18 -17.12 -8.90 7.71
CA TYR A 18 -17.70 -7.66 8.20
C TYR A 18 -18.51 -7.85 9.49
N LYS A 19 -19.41 -8.85 9.51
CA LYS A 19 -20.32 -9.11 10.65
C LYS A 19 -19.56 -9.63 11.88
N THR A 20 -18.60 -10.53 11.69
CA THR A 20 -17.90 -11.22 12.77
C THR A 20 -16.60 -10.54 13.22
N LYS A 21 -16.11 -9.56 12.43
CA LYS A 21 -14.81 -8.92 12.61
C LYS A 21 -13.62 -9.89 12.48
N ILE A 22 -13.85 -11.08 11.97
CA ILE A 22 -12.82 -12.07 11.64
C ILE A 22 -12.22 -11.72 10.28
N ASN A 23 -10.94 -12.00 10.10
CA ASN A 23 -10.23 -11.73 8.84
C ASN A 23 -10.92 -12.43 7.65
N ILE A 24 -11.28 -11.64 6.63
CA ILE A 24 -11.95 -12.11 5.40
C ILE A 24 -11.16 -13.24 4.72
N GLY A 25 -9.82 -13.16 4.77
CA GLY A 25 -8.93 -14.17 4.18
C GLY A 25 -9.13 -15.56 4.75
N LEU A 26 -9.46 -15.70 6.04
CA LEU A 26 -9.73 -16.99 6.66
C LEU A 26 -11.02 -17.62 6.11
N PHE A 27 -12.08 -16.83 5.95
CA PHE A 27 -13.30 -17.31 5.28
C PHE A 27 -13.03 -17.68 3.82
N ALA A 28 -12.23 -16.86 3.12
CA ALA A 28 -11.88 -17.13 1.73
C ALA A 28 -11.10 -18.45 1.56
N ILE A 29 -10.15 -18.75 2.45
CA ILE A 29 -9.43 -20.04 2.48
C ILE A 29 -10.40 -21.20 2.69
N ALA A 30 -11.31 -21.08 3.67
CA ALA A 30 -12.29 -22.11 3.96
C ALA A 30 -13.21 -22.36 2.76
N PHE A 31 -13.73 -21.32 2.13
CA PHE A 31 -14.56 -21.45 0.94
C PHE A 31 -13.80 -21.95 -0.28
N ALA A 32 -12.54 -21.54 -0.46
CA ALA A 32 -11.68 -22.08 -1.52
C ALA A 32 -11.48 -23.59 -1.37
N TYR A 33 -11.27 -24.07 -0.15
CA TYR A 33 -11.19 -25.51 0.13
C TYR A 33 -12.51 -26.23 -0.16
N LEU A 34 -13.63 -25.73 0.38
CA LEU A 34 -14.94 -26.39 0.19
C LEU A 34 -15.34 -26.44 -1.29
N LEU A 35 -15.23 -25.32 -1.99
CA LEU A 35 -15.59 -25.23 -3.41
C LEU A 35 -14.60 -25.98 -4.29
N GLY A 36 -13.30 -25.86 -4.03
CA GLY A 36 -12.27 -26.53 -4.80
C GLY A 36 -12.34 -28.04 -4.66
N CYS A 37 -12.29 -28.57 -3.44
CA CYS A 37 -12.24 -30.00 -3.23
C CYS A 37 -13.60 -30.66 -3.43
N PHE A 38 -14.67 -30.14 -2.83
CA PHE A 38 -15.98 -30.83 -2.83
C PHE A 38 -16.89 -30.36 -3.98
N GLY A 39 -16.71 -29.13 -4.46
CA GLY A 39 -17.49 -28.60 -5.58
C GLY A 39 -16.89 -28.93 -6.94
N MET A 40 -15.57 -28.88 -7.07
CA MET A 40 -14.85 -29.04 -8.34
C MET A 40 -14.05 -30.37 -8.41
N GLY A 41 -13.97 -31.12 -7.33
CA GLY A 41 -13.23 -32.39 -7.29
C GLY A 41 -11.70 -32.23 -7.33
N LEU A 42 -11.17 -31.07 -6.96
CA LEU A 42 -9.73 -30.83 -6.91
C LEU A 42 -9.12 -31.57 -5.71
N SER A 43 -7.86 -31.95 -5.83
CA SER A 43 -7.11 -32.45 -4.70
C SER A 43 -6.76 -31.33 -3.70
N PRO A 44 -6.60 -31.63 -2.41
CA PRO A 44 -6.15 -30.64 -1.42
C PRO A 44 -4.84 -29.95 -1.82
N SER A 45 -3.91 -30.70 -2.43
CA SER A 45 -2.61 -30.15 -2.90
C SER A 45 -2.80 -29.14 -4.02
N GLU A 46 -3.74 -29.35 -4.94
CA GLU A 46 -4.05 -28.36 -5.98
C GLU A 46 -4.64 -27.09 -5.38
N VAL A 47 -5.54 -27.20 -4.40
CA VAL A 47 -6.14 -26.05 -3.74
C VAL A 47 -5.08 -25.27 -2.94
N ILE A 48 -4.20 -25.94 -2.20
CA ILE A 48 -3.08 -25.34 -1.49
C ILE A 48 -2.13 -24.65 -2.48
N GLY A 49 -1.84 -25.27 -3.63
CA GLY A 49 -1.00 -24.71 -4.70
C GLY A 49 -1.57 -23.43 -5.32
N MET A 50 -2.84 -23.10 -5.12
CA MET A 50 -3.46 -21.84 -5.53
C MET A 50 -3.13 -20.67 -4.58
N TRP A 51 -2.44 -20.93 -3.46
CA TRP A 51 -1.93 -19.87 -2.59
C TRP A 51 -0.94 -18.98 -3.35
N PRO A 52 -1.12 -17.65 -3.37
CA PRO A 52 -0.26 -16.75 -4.14
C PRO A 52 1.11 -16.58 -3.44
N LEU A 53 1.92 -17.65 -3.46
CA LEU A 53 3.20 -17.74 -2.73
C LEU A 53 4.14 -16.59 -3.07
N LYS A 54 4.24 -16.20 -4.35
CA LYS A 54 5.11 -15.09 -4.79
C LYS A 54 4.69 -13.77 -4.14
N ILE A 55 3.39 -13.47 -4.13
CA ILE A 55 2.85 -12.25 -3.49
C ILE A 55 3.11 -12.28 -1.98
N PHE A 56 2.82 -13.41 -1.34
CA PHE A 56 3.06 -13.60 0.10
C PHE A 56 4.53 -13.32 0.45
N PHE A 57 5.46 -13.99 -0.25
CA PHE A 57 6.89 -13.86 0.01
C PHE A 57 7.40 -12.44 -0.18
N VAL A 58 7.00 -11.78 -1.27
CA VAL A 58 7.44 -10.41 -1.55
C VAL A 58 6.92 -9.43 -0.51
N ILE A 59 5.63 -9.48 -0.18
CA ILE A 59 5.04 -8.56 0.82
C ILE A 59 5.66 -8.82 2.20
N PHE A 60 5.78 -10.09 2.60
CA PHE A 60 6.39 -10.47 3.87
C PHE A 60 7.81 -9.91 4.00
N SER A 61 8.68 -10.19 3.02
CA SER A 61 10.09 -9.80 3.07
C SER A 61 10.28 -8.29 3.09
N VAL A 62 9.50 -7.57 2.28
CA VAL A 62 9.58 -6.11 2.20
C VAL A 62 9.05 -5.46 3.48
N CYS A 63 7.91 -5.93 3.99
CA CYS A 63 7.36 -5.42 5.24
C CYS A 63 8.29 -5.73 6.43
N LEU A 64 8.92 -6.92 6.46
CA LEU A 64 9.89 -7.27 7.48
C LEU A 64 11.07 -6.30 7.48
N PHE A 65 11.66 -6.01 6.31
CA PHE A 65 12.76 -5.06 6.22
C PHE A 65 12.37 -3.66 6.69
N TYR A 66 11.25 -3.14 6.21
CA TYR A 66 10.80 -1.80 6.59
C TYR A 66 10.36 -1.70 8.05
N SER A 67 9.99 -2.82 8.68
CA SER A 67 9.67 -2.85 10.11
C SER A 67 10.85 -2.40 11.00
N PHE A 68 12.09 -2.61 10.58
CA PHE A 68 13.25 -2.12 11.35
C PHE A 68 13.25 -0.60 11.46
N ALA A 69 12.90 0.13 10.39
CA ALA A 69 12.81 1.58 10.42
C ALA A 69 11.66 2.10 11.30
N THR A 70 10.60 1.32 11.45
CA THR A 70 9.50 1.62 12.38
C THR A 70 9.90 1.31 13.81
N VAL A 71 10.45 0.11 14.07
CA VAL A 71 10.76 -0.38 15.41
C VAL A 71 11.84 0.47 16.12
N ASN A 72 12.81 1.00 15.37
CA ASN A 72 13.86 1.85 15.91
C ASN A 72 13.54 3.36 15.88
N GLY A 73 12.33 3.73 15.48
CA GLY A 73 11.85 5.12 15.46
C GLY A 73 12.49 6.01 14.38
N THR A 74 13.10 5.42 13.33
CA THR A 74 13.70 6.18 12.22
C THR A 74 12.65 6.99 11.48
N LEU A 75 11.47 6.40 11.22
CA LEU A 75 10.42 7.02 10.43
C LEU A 75 9.75 8.18 11.16
N GLU A 76 9.51 8.03 12.47
CA GLU A 76 8.97 9.09 13.31
C GLU A 76 9.93 10.29 13.37
N LYS A 77 11.22 10.02 13.55
CA LYS A 77 12.24 11.09 13.55
C LYS A 77 12.36 11.78 12.20
N LEU A 78 12.29 11.04 11.12
CA LEU A 78 12.28 11.62 9.77
C LEU A 78 11.07 12.53 9.56
N ALA A 79 9.88 12.11 10.02
CA ALA A 79 8.67 12.92 9.97
C ALA A 79 8.82 14.22 10.76
N GLU A 80 9.33 14.15 12.01
CA GLU A 80 9.59 15.31 12.84
C GLU A 80 10.51 16.33 12.14
N HIS A 81 11.60 15.85 11.52
CA HIS A 81 12.55 16.71 10.80
C HIS A 81 11.92 17.37 9.57
N LEU A 82 11.18 16.62 8.76
CA LEU A 82 10.54 17.13 7.54
C LEU A 82 9.52 18.23 7.87
N ILE A 83 8.68 18.00 8.87
CA ILE A 83 7.67 18.97 9.31
C ILE A 83 8.34 20.21 9.92
N TYR A 84 9.37 20.04 10.74
CA TYR A 84 10.10 21.13 11.36
C TYR A 84 10.70 22.11 10.34
N HIS A 85 11.19 21.64 9.21
CA HIS A 85 11.74 22.50 8.15
C HIS A 85 10.68 23.43 7.54
N CYS A 86 9.42 23.02 7.52
CA CYS A 86 8.32 23.80 6.94
C CYS A 86 7.61 24.74 7.93
N ARG A 87 8.05 24.80 9.20
CA ARG A 87 7.38 25.57 10.27
C ARG A 87 7.27 27.09 10.03
N LYS A 88 8.17 27.65 9.22
CA LYS A 88 8.18 29.08 8.91
C LYS A 88 7.22 29.51 7.80
N MET A 89 6.61 28.54 7.11
CA MET A 89 5.74 28.76 5.95
C MET A 89 4.37 28.07 6.17
N PRO A 90 3.45 28.69 6.95
CA PRO A 90 2.19 28.04 7.35
C PRO A 90 1.32 27.66 6.15
N GLN A 91 1.34 28.42 5.06
CA GLN A 91 0.61 28.09 3.83
C GLN A 91 1.12 26.81 3.13
N LEU A 92 2.40 26.47 3.33
CA LEU A 92 3.00 25.25 2.80
C LEU A 92 2.84 24.05 3.74
N LEU A 93 2.33 24.25 4.94
CA LEU A 93 2.21 23.21 5.95
C LEU A 93 1.34 22.00 5.50
N PRO A 94 0.18 22.18 4.82
CA PRO A 94 -0.57 21.06 4.27
C PRO A 94 0.25 20.23 3.29
N PHE A 95 1.02 20.88 2.43
CA PHE A 95 1.90 20.22 1.47
C PHE A 95 3.07 19.51 2.19
N ALA A 96 3.63 20.14 3.23
CA ALA A 96 4.67 19.51 4.05
C ALA A 96 4.16 18.24 4.72
N VAL A 97 2.96 18.27 5.30
CA VAL A 97 2.31 17.08 5.89
C VAL A 97 2.08 16.01 4.81
N PHE A 98 1.53 16.41 3.65
CA PHE A 98 1.30 15.51 2.53
C PHE A 98 2.58 14.83 2.06
N PHE A 99 3.62 15.61 1.74
CA PHE A 99 4.89 15.04 1.26
C PHE A 99 5.63 14.25 2.32
N THR A 100 5.57 14.66 3.59
CA THR A 100 6.14 13.88 4.70
C THR A 100 5.47 12.52 4.80
N ALA A 101 4.13 12.49 4.82
CA ALA A 101 3.39 11.23 4.84
C ALA A 101 3.69 10.38 3.60
N THR A 102 3.79 11.00 2.41
CA THR A 102 4.14 10.32 1.16
C THR A 102 5.54 9.69 1.24
N VAL A 103 6.55 10.44 1.66
CA VAL A 103 7.93 9.95 1.76
C VAL A 103 8.01 8.79 2.75
N ILE A 104 7.44 8.96 3.94
CA ILE A 104 7.49 7.92 4.99
C ILE A 104 6.76 6.64 4.54
N ALA A 105 5.59 6.77 3.93
CA ALA A 105 4.87 5.62 3.40
C ALA A 105 5.59 4.96 2.23
N ALA A 106 6.20 5.74 1.34
CA ALA A 106 7.01 5.24 0.22
C ALA A 106 8.26 4.48 0.70
N MET A 107 8.83 4.88 1.85
CA MET A 107 9.90 4.16 2.53
C MET A 107 9.42 2.88 3.23
N GLY A 108 8.18 2.45 3.01
CA GLY A 108 7.65 1.15 3.39
C GLY A 108 6.96 1.07 4.74
N ALA A 109 6.73 2.20 5.42
CA ALA A 109 5.97 2.21 6.68
C ALA A 109 4.53 1.67 6.53
N GLY A 110 4.01 1.68 5.31
CA GLY A 110 2.62 1.31 5.03
C GLY A 110 1.63 2.40 5.42
N TYR A 111 0.46 2.35 4.80
CA TYR A 111 -0.59 3.36 4.94
C TYR A 111 -1.04 3.57 6.39
N TYR A 112 -1.45 2.49 7.06
CA TYR A 112 -2.02 2.57 8.41
C TYR A 112 -0.99 3.00 9.47
N THR A 113 0.25 2.54 9.34
CA THR A 113 1.33 2.93 10.26
C THR A 113 1.59 4.43 10.18
N VAL A 114 1.68 4.99 8.97
CA VAL A 114 1.87 6.42 8.79
C VAL A 114 0.70 7.22 9.35
N LEU A 115 -0.54 6.78 9.13
CA LEU A 115 -1.70 7.43 9.74
C LEU A 115 -1.64 7.40 11.27
N ALA A 116 -1.28 6.27 11.86
CA ALA A 116 -1.30 6.11 13.32
C ALA A 116 -0.43 7.13 14.04
N PHE A 117 0.76 7.46 13.52
CA PHE A 117 1.62 8.45 14.15
C PHE A 117 1.52 9.87 13.54
N MET A 118 1.26 9.99 12.24
CA MET A 118 1.16 11.30 11.60
C MET A 118 -0.17 12.01 11.84
N ALA A 119 -1.29 11.29 12.02
CA ALA A 119 -2.58 11.92 12.24
C ALA A 119 -2.63 12.72 13.57
N PRO A 120 -2.17 12.22 14.72
CA PRO A 120 -2.08 13.02 15.94
C PRO A 120 -1.21 14.26 15.79
N ILE A 121 -0.05 14.13 15.12
CA ILE A 121 0.85 15.27 14.85
C ILE A 121 0.14 16.32 13.97
N THR A 122 -0.53 15.86 12.91
CA THR A 122 -1.27 16.74 12.01
C THR A 122 -2.42 17.44 12.72
N LEU A 123 -3.15 16.73 13.59
CA LEU A 123 -4.22 17.33 14.40
C LEU A 123 -3.68 18.44 15.32
N LEU A 124 -2.56 18.20 15.99
CA LEU A 124 -1.90 19.19 16.81
C LEU A 124 -1.44 20.41 15.98
N LEU A 125 -0.92 20.18 14.76
CA LEU A 125 -0.56 21.26 13.85
C LEU A 125 -1.79 22.08 13.45
N CYS A 126 -2.90 21.46 13.12
CA CYS A 126 -4.17 22.13 12.80
C CYS A 126 -4.61 23.05 13.95
N GLN A 127 -4.57 22.54 15.19
CA GLN A 127 -4.96 23.33 16.39
C GLN A 127 -4.04 24.53 16.64
N ARG A 128 -2.73 24.39 16.42
CA ARG A 128 -1.75 25.45 16.69
C ARG A 128 -1.63 26.49 15.57
N THR A 129 -1.84 26.09 14.32
CA THR A 129 -1.62 26.97 13.15
C THR A 129 -2.90 27.53 12.56
N GLY A 130 -4.07 27.07 13.02
CA GLY A 130 -5.37 27.41 12.43
C GLY A 130 -5.60 26.73 11.07
N MET A 131 -4.79 25.72 10.72
CA MET A 131 -5.04 24.89 9.55
C MET A 131 -6.36 24.13 9.71
N SER A 132 -7.21 24.13 8.69
CA SER A 132 -8.46 23.39 8.69
C SER A 132 -8.21 21.89 8.93
N LEU A 133 -9.00 21.27 9.82
CA LEU A 133 -8.94 19.83 10.10
C LEU A 133 -9.18 19.00 8.85
N ILE A 134 -10.04 19.50 7.95
CA ILE A 134 -10.31 18.82 6.67
C ILE A 134 -9.05 18.80 5.81
N VAL A 135 -8.38 19.94 5.68
CA VAL A 135 -7.13 20.05 4.87
C VAL A 135 -6.01 19.19 5.47
N GLY A 136 -5.84 19.26 6.79
CA GLY A 136 -4.85 18.45 7.49
C GLY A 136 -5.14 16.95 7.38
N GLY A 137 -6.41 16.55 7.57
CA GLY A 137 -6.84 15.17 7.40
C GLY A 137 -6.65 14.68 5.97
N MET A 138 -7.00 15.48 4.96
CA MET A 138 -6.74 15.15 3.55
C MET A 138 -5.24 15.02 3.28
N ALA A 139 -4.42 15.94 3.78
CA ALA A 139 -2.98 15.94 3.56
C ALA A 139 -2.34 14.66 4.11
N VAL A 140 -2.63 14.29 5.35
CA VAL A 140 -2.04 13.08 5.94
C VAL A 140 -2.58 11.81 5.30
N ASN A 141 -3.91 11.74 5.07
CA ASN A 141 -4.56 10.54 4.53
C ASN A 141 -4.10 10.23 3.10
N TYR A 142 -4.20 11.22 2.21
CA TYR A 142 -3.80 11.03 0.81
C TYR A 142 -2.29 11.02 0.62
N GLY A 143 -1.52 11.69 1.48
CA GLY A 143 -0.08 11.54 1.49
C GLY A 143 0.35 10.11 1.84
N ALA A 144 -0.21 9.55 2.90
CA ALA A 144 0.05 8.17 3.29
C ALA A 144 -0.39 7.16 2.19
N LEU A 145 -1.55 7.39 1.57
CA LEU A 145 -2.05 6.56 0.47
C LEU A 145 -1.13 6.62 -0.75
N SER A 146 -0.74 7.84 -1.16
CA SER A 146 0.17 8.05 -2.27
C SER A 146 1.50 7.33 -2.05
N GLY A 147 2.14 7.53 -0.89
CA GLY A 147 3.39 6.86 -0.58
C GLY A 147 3.27 5.33 -0.50
N ALA A 148 2.17 4.82 0.06
CA ALA A 148 1.92 3.38 0.08
C ALA A 148 1.77 2.78 -1.33
N ASN A 149 1.31 3.56 -2.31
CA ASN A 149 1.19 3.16 -3.72
C ASN A 149 2.49 3.30 -4.51
N PHE A 150 3.56 3.82 -3.90
CA PHE A 150 4.87 3.87 -4.54
C PHE A 150 5.35 2.46 -4.93
N MET A 151 6.02 2.32 -6.09
CA MET A 151 6.27 1.03 -6.75
C MET A 151 7.03 0.00 -5.91
N SER A 152 7.83 0.45 -4.94
CA SER A 152 8.57 -0.40 -4.00
C SER A 152 7.95 -0.43 -2.59
N SER A 153 6.83 0.25 -2.38
CA SER A 153 6.08 0.23 -1.12
C SER A 153 4.99 -0.84 -1.13
N GLN A 154 4.36 -1.05 0.01
CA GLN A 154 3.44 -2.16 0.26
C GLN A 154 2.34 -2.30 -0.80
N SER A 155 1.57 -1.25 -1.08
CA SER A 155 0.46 -1.31 -2.05
C SER A 155 0.96 -1.39 -3.49
N GLY A 156 2.05 -0.67 -3.84
CA GLY A 156 2.64 -0.73 -5.17
C GLY A 156 3.11 -2.15 -5.53
N ILE A 157 3.71 -2.86 -4.56
CA ILE A 157 4.11 -4.26 -4.72
C ILE A 157 2.89 -5.16 -4.92
N ILE A 158 1.83 -4.95 -4.13
CA ILE A 158 0.58 -5.72 -4.26
C ILE A 158 -0.01 -5.54 -5.66
N PHE A 159 -0.14 -4.30 -6.14
CA PHE A 159 -0.68 -4.01 -7.48
C PHE A 159 0.15 -4.67 -8.57
N ARG A 160 1.49 -4.56 -8.52
CA ARG A 160 2.37 -5.24 -9.47
C ARG A 160 2.17 -6.75 -9.45
N GLY A 161 2.14 -7.34 -8.25
CA GLY A 161 1.94 -8.79 -8.10
C GLY A 161 0.59 -9.27 -8.65
N LEU A 162 -0.48 -8.50 -8.43
CA LEU A 162 -1.79 -8.82 -8.99
C LEU A 162 -1.81 -8.71 -10.51
N MET A 163 -1.17 -7.68 -11.09
CA MET A 163 -1.07 -7.50 -12.55
C MET A 163 -0.26 -8.64 -13.19
N THR A 164 0.88 -9.02 -12.61
CA THR A 164 1.70 -10.13 -13.15
C THR A 164 1.00 -11.48 -13.03
N ASN A 165 0.24 -11.71 -11.96
CA ASN A 165 -0.59 -12.91 -11.83
C ASN A 165 -1.75 -12.94 -12.84
N ALA A 166 -2.23 -11.77 -13.28
CA ALA A 166 -3.22 -11.64 -14.36
C ALA A 166 -2.62 -11.76 -15.77
N GLY A 167 -1.32 -12.05 -15.89
CA GLY A 167 -0.61 -12.25 -17.16
C GLY A 167 -0.04 -10.98 -17.79
N ILE A 168 -0.06 -9.84 -17.07
CA ILE A 168 0.60 -8.60 -17.52
C ILE A 168 2.11 -8.75 -17.34
N SER A 169 2.91 -8.30 -18.31
CA SER A 169 4.37 -8.35 -18.22
C SER A 169 4.90 -7.54 -17.02
N ASP A 170 6.03 -7.94 -16.44
CA ASP A 170 6.63 -7.23 -15.29
C ASP A 170 6.92 -5.75 -15.59
N ASN A 171 7.31 -5.43 -16.83
CA ASN A 171 7.55 -4.05 -17.26
C ASN A 171 6.25 -3.23 -17.32
N ASP A 172 5.22 -3.77 -17.94
CA ASP A 172 3.92 -3.09 -18.02
C ASP A 172 3.28 -2.96 -16.64
N ALA A 173 3.42 -3.96 -15.80
CA ALA A 173 2.97 -3.90 -14.41
C ALA A 173 3.70 -2.80 -13.62
N PHE A 174 5.01 -2.60 -13.85
CA PHE A 174 5.77 -1.51 -13.25
C PHE A 174 5.30 -0.13 -13.75
N ILE A 175 5.10 0.02 -15.06
CA ILE A 175 4.61 1.26 -15.68
C ILE A 175 3.21 1.60 -15.16
N ASN A 176 2.31 0.63 -15.11
CA ASN A 176 0.96 0.81 -14.60
C ASN A 176 0.94 1.17 -13.11
N ALA A 177 1.78 0.52 -12.28
CA ALA A 177 1.92 0.86 -10.87
C ALA A 177 2.48 2.29 -10.68
N THR A 178 3.39 2.72 -11.57
CA THR A 178 3.87 4.11 -11.60
C THR A 178 2.74 5.07 -11.92
N GLY A 179 1.87 4.73 -12.87
CA GLY A 179 0.68 5.51 -13.20
C GLY A 179 -0.29 5.64 -12.02
N ILE A 180 -0.52 4.56 -11.27
CA ILE A 180 -1.32 4.57 -10.04
C ILE A 180 -0.69 5.49 -9.00
N PHE A 181 0.62 5.37 -8.76
CA PHE A 181 1.34 6.26 -7.83
C PHE A 181 1.20 7.73 -8.23
N LEU A 182 1.47 8.06 -9.50
CA LEU A 182 1.39 9.43 -9.99
C LEU A 182 -0.04 10.00 -9.90
N SER A 183 -1.06 9.22 -10.19
CA SER A 183 -2.45 9.67 -10.07
C SER A 183 -2.83 9.95 -8.61
N THR A 184 -2.43 9.08 -7.69
CA THR A 184 -2.68 9.26 -6.25
C THR A 184 -1.79 10.33 -5.61
N LEU A 185 -0.71 10.76 -6.27
CA LEU A 185 0.11 11.90 -5.88
C LEU A 185 -0.47 13.21 -6.41
N VAL A 186 -0.72 13.31 -7.70
CA VAL A 186 -1.06 14.56 -8.38
C VAL A 186 -2.48 15.02 -8.07
N ILE A 187 -3.47 14.10 -8.13
CA ILE A 187 -4.87 14.47 -7.91
C ILE A 187 -5.10 15.07 -6.51
N PRO A 188 -4.67 14.44 -5.40
CA PRO A 188 -4.83 15.04 -4.09
C PRO A 188 -4.04 16.33 -3.91
N LEU A 189 -2.85 16.46 -4.51
CA LEU A 189 -2.09 17.71 -4.47
C LEU A 189 -2.84 18.86 -5.13
N LEU A 190 -3.48 18.62 -6.27
CA LEU A 190 -4.31 19.62 -6.94
C LEU A 190 -5.52 20.00 -6.07
N VAL A 191 -6.19 19.03 -5.45
CA VAL A 191 -7.34 19.27 -4.57
C VAL A 191 -6.93 20.05 -3.33
N ILE A 192 -5.84 19.65 -2.65
CA ILE A 192 -5.31 20.37 -1.48
C ILE A 192 -4.88 21.77 -1.90
N GLY A 193 -4.19 21.92 -3.04
CA GLY A 193 -3.79 23.21 -3.58
C GLY A 193 -4.97 24.11 -3.86
N ALA A 194 -6.00 23.59 -4.55
CA ALA A 194 -7.23 24.34 -4.79
C ALA A 194 -7.89 24.79 -3.47
N PHE A 195 -7.96 23.91 -2.48
CA PHE A 195 -8.52 24.27 -1.18
C PHE A 195 -7.71 25.35 -0.47
N VAL A 196 -6.38 25.21 -0.42
CA VAL A 196 -5.48 26.18 0.25
C VAL A 196 -5.51 27.54 -0.44
N PHE A 197 -5.49 27.59 -1.78
CA PHE A 197 -5.36 28.86 -2.50
C PHE A 197 -6.69 29.52 -2.86
N LEU A 198 -7.77 28.73 -3.05
CA LEU A 198 -9.06 29.27 -3.49
C LEU A 198 -10.01 29.56 -2.33
N THR A 199 -9.88 28.86 -1.17
CA THR A 199 -10.78 29.10 -0.04
C THR A 199 -10.29 30.21 0.90
N ARG A 200 -11.23 30.84 1.62
CA ARG A 200 -10.90 31.84 2.66
C ARG A 200 -10.16 31.21 3.85
N GLU A 201 -10.51 29.97 4.20
CA GLU A 201 -9.88 29.21 5.29
C GLU A 201 -8.41 28.90 5.00
N GLY A 202 -8.08 28.51 3.75
CA GLY A 202 -6.70 28.31 3.33
C GLY A 202 -5.84 29.57 3.40
N ARG A 203 -6.44 30.73 3.09
CA ARG A 203 -5.74 32.04 3.15
C ARG A 203 -5.66 32.61 4.57
N ALA A 204 -6.52 32.19 5.48
CA ALA A 204 -6.56 32.68 6.86
C ALA A 204 -5.57 31.96 7.80
N MET A 205 -4.77 31.02 7.31
CA MET A 205 -3.73 30.36 8.10
C MET A 205 -2.75 31.40 8.62
N LYS A 206 -2.84 31.68 9.93
CA LYS A 206 -1.96 32.65 10.59
C LYS A 206 -0.54 32.10 10.63
N ALA A 207 0.43 32.99 10.40
CA ALA A 207 1.84 32.75 10.69
C ALA A 207 2.07 32.73 12.23
N SER A 208 1.29 31.90 12.95
CA SER A 208 1.61 31.58 14.33
C SER A 208 2.87 30.74 14.28
N VAL A 209 3.98 31.31 14.71
CA VAL A 209 5.26 30.62 14.80
C VAL A 209 4.99 29.35 15.62
N PHE A 210 5.00 28.22 14.93
CA PHE A 210 5.01 26.93 15.60
C PHE A 210 6.38 26.81 16.26
N GLU A 211 6.46 27.19 17.53
CA GLU A 211 7.62 26.95 18.39
C GLU A 211 7.74 25.46 18.68
N ALA A 212 8.05 24.68 17.63
CA ALA A 212 8.53 23.35 17.84
C ALA A 212 10.00 23.45 18.24
N SER A 213 10.34 22.87 19.36
CA SER A 213 11.74 22.57 19.68
C SER A 213 12.36 21.79 18.52
N ALA A 214 13.61 22.10 18.17
CA ALA A 214 14.30 21.37 17.12
C ALA A 214 14.27 19.87 17.43
N PRO A 215 13.86 19.02 16.48
CA PRO A 215 13.83 17.57 16.71
C PRO A 215 15.24 17.07 17.03
N ALA A 216 15.32 16.08 17.93
CA ALA A 216 16.60 15.46 18.24
C ALA A 216 17.23 14.83 17.00
N THR A 217 18.54 14.94 16.85
CA THR A 217 19.27 14.39 15.70
C THR A 217 19.11 12.87 15.64
N LEU A 218 19.07 12.33 14.42
CA LEU A 218 19.09 10.88 14.19
C LEU A 218 20.31 10.24 14.85
N ASN A 219 20.12 9.19 15.64
CA ASN A 219 21.20 8.42 16.21
C ASN A 219 21.92 7.58 15.12
N ARG A 220 23.01 6.89 15.50
CA ARG A 220 23.81 6.09 14.55
C ARG A 220 22.98 4.98 13.90
N GLU A 221 22.17 4.27 14.67
CA GLU A 221 21.34 3.16 14.15
C GLU A 221 20.28 3.66 13.19
N GLN A 222 19.63 4.77 13.51
CA GLN A 222 18.62 5.40 12.65
C GLN A 222 19.24 5.89 11.32
N LYS A 223 20.44 6.47 11.36
CA LYS A 223 21.16 6.88 10.12
C LYS A 223 21.50 5.68 9.25
N ILE A 224 21.96 4.58 9.84
CA ILE A 224 22.26 3.35 9.09
C ILE A 224 20.98 2.76 8.50
N THR A 225 19.89 2.68 9.28
CA THR A 225 18.60 2.17 8.81
C THR A 225 18.06 3.01 7.66
N LEU A 226 18.13 4.34 7.77
CA LEU A 226 17.74 5.25 6.68
C LEU A 226 18.59 5.02 5.43
N GLY A 227 19.91 4.90 5.60
CA GLY A 227 20.84 4.60 4.50
C GLY A 227 20.54 3.26 3.81
N LEU A 228 20.30 2.20 4.58
CA LEU A 228 19.89 0.89 4.03
C LEU A 228 18.55 0.95 3.31
N THR A 229 17.58 1.68 3.86
CA THR A 229 16.27 1.86 3.22
C THR A 229 16.40 2.55 1.87
N LEU A 230 17.14 3.65 1.81
CA LEU A 230 17.40 4.38 0.56
C LEU A 230 18.19 3.53 -0.44
N ALA A 231 19.20 2.78 0.04
CA ALA A 231 20.00 1.88 -0.81
C ALA A 231 19.13 0.77 -1.42
N MET A 232 18.27 0.12 -0.60
CA MET A 232 17.35 -0.90 -1.09
C MET A 232 16.39 -0.32 -2.14
N MET A 233 15.78 0.84 -1.87
CA MET A 233 14.91 1.51 -2.84
C MET A 233 15.63 1.82 -4.14
N ALA A 234 16.84 2.37 -4.07
CA ALA A 234 17.66 2.67 -5.25
C ALA A 234 17.96 1.42 -6.07
N ILE A 235 18.39 0.32 -5.43
CA ILE A 235 18.70 -0.95 -6.09
C ILE A 235 17.46 -1.51 -6.78
N VAL A 236 16.32 -1.57 -6.08
CA VAL A 236 15.07 -2.16 -6.59
C VAL A 236 14.51 -1.35 -7.76
N LEU A 237 14.66 -0.03 -7.76
CA LEU A 237 14.15 0.84 -8.83
C LEU A 237 15.13 0.96 -10.01
N ALA A 238 16.44 0.83 -9.77
CA ALA A 238 17.45 1.04 -10.81
C ALA A 238 17.31 0.06 -11.99
N ALA A 239 17.08 -1.23 -11.73
CA ALA A 239 17.02 -2.23 -12.78
C ALA A 239 15.80 -2.07 -13.72
N PRO A 240 14.54 -1.93 -13.22
CA PRO A 240 13.40 -1.67 -14.09
C PRO A 240 13.51 -0.35 -14.86
N ILE A 241 13.99 0.72 -14.20
CA ILE A 241 14.16 2.03 -14.84
C ILE A 241 15.22 1.94 -15.95
N ALA A 242 16.38 1.32 -15.66
CA ALA A 242 17.41 1.14 -16.66
C ALA A 242 16.93 0.30 -17.85
N HIS A 243 16.11 -0.74 -17.60
CA HIS A 243 15.55 -1.57 -18.66
C HIS A 243 14.53 -0.82 -19.53
N ILE A 244 13.73 0.05 -18.95
CA ILE A 244 12.81 0.92 -19.71
C ILE A 244 13.59 1.91 -20.58
N LEU A 245 14.67 2.50 -20.04
CA LEU A 245 15.48 3.49 -20.77
C LEU A 245 16.38 2.86 -21.85
N LEU A 246 16.84 1.63 -21.63
CA LEU A 246 17.79 0.92 -22.50
C LEU A 246 17.30 -0.52 -22.79
N PRO A 247 16.16 -0.70 -23.45
CA PRO A 247 15.51 -2.00 -23.61
C PRO A 247 16.34 -2.98 -24.48
N ALA A 248 17.19 -2.47 -25.38
CA ALA A 248 18.03 -3.28 -26.27
C ALA A 248 19.32 -3.80 -25.60
N ASN A 249 19.62 -3.37 -24.35
CA ASN A 249 20.83 -3.80 -23.66
C ASN A 249 20.62 -5.16 -22.97
N GLY A 250 21.24 -6.21 -23.51
CA GLY A 250 21.10 -7.58 -23.00
C GLY A 250 21.59 -7.76 -21.55
N THR A 251 22.62 -7.03 -21.11
CA THR A 251 23.09 -7.08 -19.72
C THR A 251 22.06 -6.49 -18.76
N ILE A 252 21.46 -5.36 -19.11
CA ILE A 252 20.41 -4.72 -18.30
C ILE A 252 19.18 -5.61 -18.26
N ALA A 253 18.76 -6.19 -19.39
CA ALA A 253 17.65 -7.13 -19.45
C ALA A 253 17.91 -8.36 -18.56
N PHE A 254 19.12 -8.92 -18.60
CA PHE A 254 19.53 -10.03 -17.73
C PHE A 254 19.45 -9.64 -16.25
N ILE A 255 20.05 -8.51 -15.85
CA ILE A 255 20.01 -8.04 -14.47
C ILE A 255 18.54 -7.86 -14.03
N ASN A 256 17.73 -7.15 -14.82
CA ASN A 256 16.32 -6.91 -14.49
C ASN A 256 15.53 -8.22 -14.30
N SER A 257 15.81 -9.25 -15.10
CA SER A 257 15.16 -10.57 -14.99
C SER A 257 15.54 -11.35 -13.71
N LYS A 258 16.64 -11.01 -13.06
CA LYS A 258 17.13 -11.63 -11.82
C LYS A 258 16.82 -10.81 -10.57
N MET A 259 16.35 -9.58 -10.74
CA MET A 259 16.02 -8.70 -9.63
C MET A 259 14.61 -9.04 -9.12
N ASP A 260 14.54 -9.55 -7.88
CA ASP A 260 13.28 -9.75 -7.15
C ASP A 260 13.33 -8.94 -5.86
N ILE A 261 12.34 -8.06 -5.69
CA ILE A 261 12.27 -7.15 -4.54
C ILE A 261 12.18 -7.90 -3.21
N GLY A 262 11.48 -9.05 -3.16
CA GLY A 262 11.35 -9.85 -1.95
C GLY A 262 12.68 -10.48 -1.54
N LEU A 263 13.44 -11.02 -2.50
CA LEU A 263 14.77 -11.59 -2.23
C LEU A 263 15.76 -10.51 -1.79
N ILE A 264 15.76 -9.35 -2.44
CA ILE A 264 16.59 -8.21 -2.05
C ILE A 264 16.22 -7.76 -0.65
N ALA A 265 14.94 -7.57 -0.34
CA ALA A 265 14.47 -7.17 0.97
C ALA A 265 14.86 -8.19 2.06
N SER A 266 14.85 -9.50 1.74
CA SER A 266 15.32 -10.54 2.65
C SER A 266 16.80 -10.38 2.98
N ILE A 267 17.65 -10.10 1.98
CA ILE A 267 19.09 -9.84 2.18
C ILE A 267 19.26 -8.60 3.09
N PHE A 268 18.56 -7.52 2.79
CA PHE A 268 18.62 -6.30 3.59
C PHE A 268 18.09 -6.50 5.02
N SER A 269 17.09 -7.38 5.22
CA SER A 269 16.61 -7.75 6.57
C SER A 269 17.69 -8.47 7.35
N VAL A 270 18.43 -9.40 6.74
CA VAL A 270 19.57 -10.08 7.37
C VAL A 270 20.67 -9.08 7.73
N ILE A 271 21.00 -8.15 6.84
CA ILE A 271 21.98 -7.09 7.11
C ILE A 271 21.52 -6.22 8.28
N ALA A 272 20.25 -5.83 8.35
CA ALA A 272 19.70 -5.05 9.44
C ALA A 272 19.81 -5.78 10.79
N LEU A 273 19.54 -7.09 10.81
CA LEU A 273 19.69 -7.93 12.00
C LEU A 273 21.15 -8.06 12.44
N LEU A 274 22.07 -8.31 11.51
CA LEU A 274 23.52 -8.40 11.82
C LEU A 274 24.07 -7.08 12.36
N LEU A 275 23.55 -5.95 11.88
CA LEU A 275 23.90 -4.62 12.38
C LEU A 275 23.13 -4.23 13.64
N LYS A 276 22.27 -5.10 14.18
CA LYS A 276 21.45 -4.90 15.39
C LYS A 276 20.60 -3.63 15.32
N LEU A 277 20.03 -3.32 14.16
CA LEU A 277 19.23 -2.11 13.94
C LEU A 277 17.81 -2.18 14.54
N GLY A 278 17.40 -3.33 15.04
CA GLY A 278 16.13 -3.56 15.73
C GLY A 278 16.02 -4.98 16.25
N ASP A 279 15.06 -5.19 17.13
CA ASP A 279 14.73 -6.50 17.70
C ASP A 279 13.95 -7.34 16.66
N GLU A 280 14.42 -8.57 16.40
CA GLU A 280 13.81 -9.50 15.42
C GLU A 280 12.34 -9.77 15.73
N ARG A 281 12.01 -10.03 17.02
CA ARG A 281 10.65 -10.38 17.42
C ARG A 281 9.70 -9.20 17.22
N LYS A 282 10.15 -7.99 17.51
CA LYS A 282 9.37 -6.77 17.28
C LYS A 282 9.19 -6.50 15.78
N ALA A 283 10.24 -6.67 14.99
CA ALA A 283 10.16 -6.52 13.53
C ALA A 283 9.19 -7.53 12.93
N MET A 284 9.27 -8.80 13.33
CA MET A 284 8.32 -9.84 12.90
C MET A 284 6.88 -9.55 13.34
N ALA A 285 6.68 -9.06 14.57
CA ALA A 285 5.36 -8.69 15.08
C ALA A 285 4.76 -7.48 14.34
N SER A 286 5.61 -6.59 13.80
CA SER A 286 5.20 -5.41 13.03
C SER A 286 4.82 -5.72 11.59
N VAL A 287 5.08 -6.94 11.11
CA VAL A 287 4.59 -7.38 9.79
C VAL A 287 3.06 -7.40 9.80
N PRO A 288 2.39 -6.85 8.77
CA PRO A 288 0.92 -6.77 8.74
C PRO A 288 0.29 -8.13 8.40
N TRP A 289 0.39 -9.10 9.31
CA TRP A 289 -0.08 -10.48 9.13
C TRP A 289 -1.54 -10.57 8.72
N GLY A 290 -2.40 -9.71 9.32
CA GLY A 290 -3.81 -9.65 8.96
C GLY A 290 -4.03 -9.32 7.50
N THR A 291 -3.30 -8.34 6.97
CA THR A 291 -3.35 -7.95 5.55
C THR A 291 -2.79 -9.04 4.64
N LEU A 292 -1.68 -9.67 5.04
CA LEU A 292 -1.08 -10.78 4.29
C LEU A 292 -2.05 -11.95 4.13
N ILE A 293 -2.65 -12.42 5.23
CA ILE A 293 -3.62 -13.52 5.23
C ILE A 293 -4.86 -13.14 4.41
N MET A 294 -5.32 -11.89 4.52
CA MET A 294 -6.46 -11.41 3.76
C MET A 294 -6.19 -11.45 2.25
N ILE A 295 -5.07 -10.88 1.79
CA ILE A 295 -4.72 -10.84 0.37
C ILE A 295 -4.52 -12.25 -0.19
N CYS A 296 -3.78 -13.08 0.53
CA CYS A 296 -3.47 -14.42 0.06
C CYS A 296 -4.69 -15.36 0.10
N GLY A 297 -5.51 -15.26 1.15
CA GLY A 297 -6.73 -16.06 1.26
C GLY A 297 -7.75 -15.70 0.18
N VAL A 298 -7.99 -14.40 -0.04
CA VAL A 298 -8.85 -13.93 -1.12
C VAL A 298 -8.26 -14.30 -2.49
N GLY A 299 -6.93 -14.18 -2.67
CA GLY A 299 -6.24 -14.60 -3.89
C GLY A 299 -6.43 -16.08 -4.20
N MET A 300 -6.40 -16.94 -3.17
CA MET A 300 -6.69 -18.37 -3.31
C MET A 300 -8.13 -18.63 -3.77
N LEU A 301 -9.12 -17.94 -3.20
CA LEU A 301 -10.52 -18.06 -3.63
C LEU A 301 -10.74 -17.53 -5.05
N ILE A 302 -10.05 -16.44 -5.42
CA ILE A 302 -10.06 -15.93 -6.80
C ILE A 302 -9.46 -16.95 -7.77
N SER A 303 -8.39 -17.65 -7.39
CA SER A 303 -7.79 -18.71 -8.22
C SER A 303 -8.77 -19.89 -8.45
N VAL A 304 -9.55 -20.23 -7.43
CA VAL A 304 -10.68 -21.19 -7.58
C VAL A 304 -11.73 -20.63 -8.53
N ALA A 305 -12.07 -19.34 -8.43
CA ALA A 305 -13.02 -18.67 -9.32
C ALA A 305 -12.55 -18.68 -10.79
N ILE A 306 -11.27 -18.44 -11.03
CA ILE A 306 -10.66 -18.50 -12.37
C ILE A 306 -10.80 -19.94 -12.91
N LYS A 307 -10.40 -20.95 -12.13
CA LYS A 307 -10.48 -22.36 -12.54
C LYS A 307 -11.92 -22.84 -12.77
N ALA A 308 -12.89 -22.24 -12.07
CA ALA A 308 -14.32 -22.46 -12.27
C ALA A 308 -14.92 -21.76 -13.51
N GLY A 309 -14.13 -20.98 -14.26
CA GLY A 309 -14.61 -20.16 -15.40
C GLY A 309 -15.50 -18.98 -15.00
N THR A 310 -15.50 -18.61 -13.71
CA THR A 310 -16.37 -17.54 -13.19
C THR A 310 -15.98 -16.18 -13.77
N ILE A 311 -14.68 -15.94 -13.97
CA ILE A 311 -14.17 -14.69 -14.53
C ILE A 311 -14.61 -14.52 -15.98
N ASP A 312 -14.60 -15.58 -16.78
CA ASP A 312 -15.04 -15.54 -18.20
C ASP A 312 -16.53 -15.24 -18.31
N VAL A 313 -17.34 -15.80 -17.41
CA VAL A 313 -18.78 -15.52 -17.33
C VAL A 313 -19.03 -14.03 -16.98
N LEU A 314 -18.30 -13.52 -15.98
CA LEU A 314 -18.41 -12.10 -15.60
C LEU A 314 -17.92 -11.17 -16.70
N ALA A 315 -16.80 -11.49 -17.34
CA ALA A 315 -16.25 -10.69 -18.44
C ALA A 315 -17.22 -10.64 -19.64
N SER A 316 -17.83 -11.78 -19.99
CA SER A 316 -18.83 -11.87 -21.06
C SER A 316 -20.07 -11.05 -20.73
N TRP A 317 -20.54 -11.13 -19.48
CA TRP A 317 -21.70 -10.35 -19.03
C TRP A 317 -21.42 -8.84 -19.04
N ILE A 318 -20.27 -8.40 -18.54
CA ILE A 318 -19.84 -7.01 -18.56
C ILE A 318 -19.71 -6.50 -20.02
N GLY A 319 -19.00 -7.27 -20.88
CA GLY A 319 -18.76 -6.92 -22.27
C GLY A 319 -20.04 -6.86 -23.11
N GLY A 320 -21.06 -7.67 -22.78
CA GLY A 320 -22.37 -7.65 -23.43
C GLY A 320 -23.36 -6.62 -22.88
N SER A 321 -23.18 -6.16 -21.65
CA SER A 321 -24.15 -5.33 -20.94
C SER A 321 -23.71 -3.87 -20.75
N ILE A 322 -22.40 -3.58 -20.81
CA ILE A 322 -21.85 -2.27 -20.50
C ILE A 322 -20.98 -1.77 -21.67
N PRO A 323 -21.25 -0.56 -22.22
CA PRO A 323 -20.36 0.05 -23.22
C PRO A 323 -18.93 0.16 -22.67
N PRO A 324 -17.87 -0.16 -23.48
CA PRO A 324 -16.48 -0.17 -23.01
C PRO A 324 -16.03 1.11 -22.33
N ILE A 325 -16.52 2.27 -22.77
CA ILE A 325 -16.18 3.58 -22.20
C ILE A 325 -16.73 3.76 -20.77
N LEU A 326 -17.81 3.07 -20.40
CA LEU A 326 -18.41 3.15 -19.07
C LEU A 326 -17.84 2.12 -18.08
N VAL A 327 -17.12 1.11 -18.55
CA VAL A 327 -16.54 0.06 -17.69
C VAL A 327 -15.66 0.65 -16.57
N PRO A 328 -14.72 1.59 -16.82
CA PRO A 328 -13.93 2.19 -15.75
C PRO A 328 -14.79 2.97 -14.75
N VAL A 329 -15.84 3.64 -15.20
CA VAL A 329 -16.76 4.41 -14.35
C VAL A 329 -17.55 3.47 -13.42
N VAL A 330 -18.08 2.39 -13.96
CA VAL A 330 -18.84 1.38 -13.20
C VAL A 330 -17.94 0.75 -12.12
N PHE A 331 -16.71 0.33 -12.48
CA PHE A 331 -15.77 -0.19 -11.51
C PHE A 331 -15.35 0.85 -10.47
N GLY A 332 -15.17 2.11 -10.86
CA GLY A 332 -14.90 3.22 -9.95
C GLY A 332 -16.02 3.43 -8.94
N VAL A 333 -17.27 3.41 -9.38
CA VAL A 333 -18.45 3.53 -8.50
C VAL A 333 -18.55 2.33 -7.56
N VAL A 334 -18.40 1.10 -8.06
CA VAL A 334 -18.41 -0.11 -7.23
C VAL A 334 -17.30 -0.07 -6.17
N ALA A 335 -16.09 0.34 -6.54
CA ALA A 335 -14.98 0.48 -5.61
C ALA A 335 -15.26 1.56 -4.55
N ALA A 336 -15.78 2.74 -4.95
CA ALA A 336 -16.12 3.83 -4.04
C ALA A 336 -17.21 3.41 -3.04
N VAL A 337 -18.27 2.75 -3.51
CA VAL A 337 -19.37 2.24 -2.67
C VAL A 337 -18.84 1.17 -1.72
N SER A 338 -18.04 0.21 -2.20
CA SER A 338 -17.44 -0.83 -1.37
C SER A 338 -16.54 -0.24 -0.29
N TYR A 339 -15.71 0.75 -0.64
CA TYR A 339 -14.86 1.46 0.32
C TYR A 339 -15.68 2.15 1.40
N THR A 340 -16.71 2.90 1.04
CA THR A 340 -17.55 3.65 1.97
C THR A 340 -18.29 2.72 2.94
N HIS A 341 -18.85 1.62 2.46
CA HIS A 341 -19.62 0.70 3.29
C HIS A 341 -18.76 -0.26 4.12
N LEU A 342 -17.55 -0.59 3.67
CA LEU A 342 -16.66 -1.51 4.38
C LEU A 342 -15.73 -0.81 5.39
N THR A 343 -15.37 0.46 5.15
CA THR A 343 -14.38 1.17 5.99
C THR A 343 -14.98 2.12 7.02
N LEU A 344 -16.13 2.77 6.74
CA LEU A 344 -16.77 3.66 7.69
C LEU A 344 -17.03 3.02 9.07
N PRO A 345 -17.53 1.79 9.18
CA PRO A 345 -17.75 1.17 10.48
C PRO A 345 -16.47 0.74 11.20
N THR A 346 -15.37 0.53 10.50
CA THR A 346 -14.07 0.18 11.13
C THR A 346 -13.34 1.40 11.67
N ILE A 347 -13.57 2.59 11.10
CA ILE A 347 -13.00 3.85 11.58
C ILE A 347 -13.77 4.38 12.80
N CYS A 348 -15.08 4.12 12.90
CA CYS A 348 -15.92 4.55 14.04
C CYS A 348 -15.84 3.61 15.25
N SER A 349 -15.09 2.52 15.20
CA SER A 349 -14.94 1.54 16.29
C SER A 349 -13.56 1.58 16.98
N VAL A 350 -12.76 2.62 16.73
CA VAL A 350 -11.49 2.90 17.42
C VAL A 350 -11.62 4.09 18.35
#